data_5b49b9924d14b2cd9230327d81549fd9
#
_entry.id   5b49b9924d14b2cd9230327d81549fd9
#
_cell.length_a   1.000
_cell.length_b   1.000
_cell.length_c   1.000
_cell.angle_alpha   90.00
_cell.angle_beta   90.00
_cell.angle_gamma   90.00
#
_symmetry.space_group_name_H-M   'P 1'
#
loop_
_entity.id
_entity.type
_entity.pdbx_description
1 polymer ?
#
loop_
_entity_poly.entity_id
_entity_poly.type
_entity_poly.pdbx_seq_one_letter_code
_entity_poly.pdbx_strand_id
1 'polypeptide(L)'
;MKWIFIVLCLYLASLFFRQERLPSDLCESLAARFLPTNLVFCCESVSFGFTRGVDIRGIKLYDTAKADPLTPLASAGSVSVDPIRLTVRIESASYPRLPDSYYAPGNKSVDRGVGGLKFDLPDLPDFRLVLIRPDILAIRPEKVECDVEFSRRRVEFSRVRVVWPNAERNLALDGNCMIDLEEAVLKSWVKGLATQAYIRPFIDTLDVPIALEYMDAFTDVTEPVKAHGTFDVNLRNNDFSMMLDLHPVMGCYNKVPMKNADGKLYLFVYTRNDRLNYSVKVGDLRASDPEGRFLGGNLAVKGAGDLLTVDIDAKSELPIQHLVMIAGFPDVDVGHRTGTVTGTAHLEMYEPDTSDMRRLNGRGHIEVDKGHLSQMKLFMGLTDHLAERVPGIANVVNQSQASVDFSITNGVFQSDNISISGDVFTLAMKGRYDIVKDELDFTARVKLLKDENILGRYLIRPVTWTFSKLLLEFRLKGTADNPRWEYVSVIDRMMEAIK
;
A
#
# COMPACT_ATOMS: atom_id res chain seq x y z
N MET A 1 -17.95 -11.60 -74.94
CA MET A 1 -18.29 -12.31 -73.64
C MET A 1 -17.19 -12.15 -72.55
N LYS A 2 -15.90 -12.40 -72.86
CA LYS A 2 -14.85 -12.34 -71.79
C LYS A 2 -14.76 -10.98 -71.09
N TRP A 3 -14.86 -9.86 -71.86
CA TRP A 3 -14.82 -8.52 -71.29
C TRP A 3 -16.02 -8.15 -70.42
N ILE A 4 -17.23 -8.63 -70.76
CA ILE A 4 -18.41 -8.44 -69.97
C ILE A 4 -18.32 -9.17 -68.64
N PHE A 5 -17.75 -10.37 -68.65
CA PHE A 5 -17.48 -11.13 -67.43
C PHE A 5 -16.44 -10.46 -66.52
N ILE A 6 -15.34 -9.95 -67.13
CA ILE A 6 -14.34 -9.20 -66.36
C ILE A 6 -14.95 -7.93 -65.75
N VAL A 7 -15.72 -7.16 -66.48
CA VAL A 7 -16.40 -5.94 -65.98
C VAL A 7 -17.40 -6.31 -64.90
N LEU A 8 -18.16 -7.38 -65.05
CA LEU A 8 -19.08 -7.89 -64.03
C LEU A 8 -18.33 -8.30 -62.76
N CYS A 9 -17.21 -9.03 -62.89
CA CYS A 9 -16.37 -9.42 -61.76
C CYS A 9 -15.75 -8.20 -61.10
N LEU A 10 -15.28 -7.19 -61.83
CA LEU A 10 -14.77 -5.94 -61.27
C LEU A 10 -15.87 -5.11 -60.60
N TYR A 11 -17.08 -5.12 -61.15
CA TYR A 11 -18.24 -4.45 -60.54
C TYR A 11 -18.65 -5.17 -59.26
N LEU A 12 -18.79 -6.50 -59.26
CA LEU A 12 -19.05 -7.27 -58.06
C LEU A 12 -17.97 -7.10 -56.99
N ALA A 13 -16.69 -7.11 -57.43
CA ALA A 13 -15.58 -6.81 -56.54
C ALA A 13 -15.65 -5.39 -55.95
N SER A 14 -16.05 -4.41 -56.80
CA SER A 14 -16.24 -3.02 -56.34
C SER A 14 -17.34 -2.90 -55.29
N LEU A 15 -18.46 -3.63 -55.46
CA LEU A 15 -19.53 -3.70 -54.47
C LEU A 15 -19.06 -4.31 -53.14
N PHE A 16 -18.21 -5.36 -53.23
CA PHE A 16 -17.61 -5.97 -52.04
C PHE A 16 -16.69 -5.00 -51.27
N PHE A 17 -16.02 -4.08 -51.98
CA PHE A 17 -15.13 -3.11 -51.34
C PHE A 17 -15.78 -1.75 -51.05
N ARG A 18 -17.02 -1.56 -51.51
CA ARG A 18 -17.75 -0.29 -51.29
C ARG A 18 -18.20 -0.19 -49.83
N GLN A 19 -17.89 0.91 -49.21
CA GLN A 19 -18.36 1.26 -47.87
C GLN A 19 -19.57 2.20 -48.02
N GLU A 20 -20.71 1.78 -47.52
CA GLU A 20 -21.92 2.57 -47.55
C GLU A 20 -22.16 3.24 -46.20
N ARG A 21 -22.63 4.51 -46.24
CA ARG A 21 -23.04 5.21 -45.04
C ARG A 21 -24.46 4.80 -44.69
N LEU A 22 -24.66 4.43 -43.42
CA LEU A 22 -25.98 4.17 -42.88
C LEU A 22 -26.47 5.38 -42.07
N PRO A 23 -27.80 5.62 -42.01
CA PRO A 23 -28.34 6.62 -41.10
C PRO A 23 -27.95 6.30 -39.64
N SER A 24 -27.49 7.32 -38.92
CA SER A 24 -27.16 7.16 -37.48
C SER A 24 -28.37 6.70 -36.65
N ASP A 25 -29.55 7.19 -36.98
CA ASP A 25 -30.84 6.88 -36.36
C ASP A 25 -31.15 5.35 -36.39
N LEU A 26 -30.68 4.65 -37.41
CA LEU A 26 -30.82 3.18 -37.48
C LEU A 26 -30.01 2.51 -36.38
N CYS A 27 -28.76 2.95 -36.20
CA CYS A 27 -27.88 2.38 -35.18
C CYS A 27 -28.37 2.73 -33.76
N GLU A 28 -28.82 3.96 -33.57
CA GLU A 28 -29.40 4.43 -32.31
C GLU A 28 -30.69 3.64 -31.96
N SER A 29 -31.56 3.43 -32.94
CA SER A 29 -32.79 2.65 -32.74
C SER A 29 -32.52 1.15 -32.45
N LEU A 30 -31.49 0.59 -33.06
CA LEU A 30 -31.04 -0.76 -32.75
C LEU A 30 -30.45 -0.85 -31.35
N ALA A 31 -29.58 0.08 -31.01
CA ALA A 31 -28.98 0.13 -29.67
C ALA A 31 -30.05 0.29 -28.58
N ALA A 32 -31.07 1.10 -28.79
CA ALA A 32 -32.18 1.29 -27.86
C ALA A 32 -32.99 0.01 -27.56
N ARG A 33 -32.92 -1.01 -28.41
CA ARG A 33 -33.57 -2.31 -28.16
C ARG A 33 -32.80 -3.18 -27.18
N PHE A 34 -31.52 -2.95 -27.05
CA PHE A 34 -30.63 -3.78 -26.23
C PHE A 34 -30.17 -3.07 -24.95
N LEU A 35 -30.26 -1.73 -24.91
CA LEU A 35 -29.87 -0.94 -23.76
C LEU A 35 -31.02 -0.79 -22.76
N PRO A 36 -30.73 -0.65 -21.45
CA PRO A 36 -31.72 -0.23 -20.46
C PRO A 36 -32.38 1.10 -20.85
N THR A 37 -33.62 1.30 -20.42
CA THR A 37 -34.42 2.50 -20.78
C THR A 37 -33.84 3.82 -20.32
N ASN A 38 -32.95 3.80 -19.32
CA ASN A 38 -32.25 4.96 -18.83
C ASN A 38 -30.93 5.26 -19.58
N LEU A 39 -30.50 4.38 -20.49
CA LEU A 39 -29.29 4.61 -21.27
C LEU A 39 -29.63 5.03 -22.71
N VAL A 40 -29.04 6.12 -23.15
CA VAL A 40 -29.19 6.64 -24.51
C VAL A 40 -27.85 6.58 -25.22
N PHE A 41 -27.85 5.91 -26.37
CA PHE A 41 -26.72 5.78 -27.28
C PHE A 41 -26.86 6.80 -28.40
N CYS A 42 -25.82 7.55 -28.69
CA CYS A 42 -25.73 8.47 -29.83
C CYS A 42 -24.44 8.21 -30.61
N CYS A 43 -24.50 8.40 -31.92
CA CYS A 43 -23.35 8.34 -32.80
C CYS A 43 -23.40 9.39 -33.94
N GLU A 44 -22.24 9.84 -34.40
CA GLU A 44 -22.12 10.83 -35.44
C GLU A 44 -22.27 10.24 -36.85
N SER A 45 -21.72 9.06 -37.06
CA SER A 45 -21.79 8.41 -38.37
C SER A 45 -21.61 6.88 -38.25
N VAL A 46 -22.27 6.18 -39.14
CA VAL A 46 -22.15 4.73 -39.28
C VAL A 46 -21.85 4.39 -40.73
N SER A 47 -20.92 3.53 -40.96
CA SER A 47 -20.62 2.99 -42.28
C SER A 47 -20.47 1.49 -42.26
N PHE A 48 -20.89 0.85 -43.33
CA PHE A 48 -20.84 -0.61 -43.50
C PHE A 48 -20.16 -0.95 -44.81
N GLY A 49 -19.29 -1.95 -44.77
CA GLY A 49 -18.66 -2.54 -45.95
C GLY A 49 -18.52 -4.05 -45.79
N PHE A 50 -18.79 -4.80 -46.83
CA PHE A 50 -18.82 -6.26 -46.79
C PHE A 50 -17.47 -6.88 -46.32
N THR A 51 -16.35 -6.27 -46.70
CA THR A 51 -15.00 -6.71 -46.32
C THR A 51 -14.40 -5.92 -45.18
N ARG A 52 -14.92 -4.72 -44.91
CA ARG A 52 -14.40 -3.81 -43.87
C ARG A 52 -15.25 -3.82 -42.62
N GLY A 53 -16.42 -4.49 -42.69
CA GLY A 53 -17.32 -4.57 -41.55
C GLY A 53 -18.05 -3.26 -41.24
N VAL A 54 -18.32 -3.02 -39.98
CA VAL A 54 -19.04 -1.84 -39.48
C VAL A 54 -18.03 -0.88 -38.85
N ASP A 55 -18.12 0.40 -39.17
CA ASP A 55 -17.36 1.49 -38.54
C ASP A 55 -18.36 2.56 -38.02
N ILE A 56 -18.36 2.76 -36.70
CA ILE A 56 -19.21 3.72 -36.00
C ILE A 56 -18.30 4.78 -35.37
N ARG A 57 -18.62 6.08 -35.57
CA ARG A 57 -17.81 7.20 -35.08
C ARG A 57 -18.59 8.12 -34.17
N GLY A 58 -17.85 8.81 -33.28
CA GLY A 58 -18.40 9.80 -32.39
C GLY A 58 -19.43 9.21 -31.40
N ILE A 59 -19.12 8.05 -30.84
CA ILE A 59 -20.00 7.32 -29.93
C ILE A 59 -20.04 8.01 -28.59
N LYS A 60 -21.27 8.19 -28.06
CA LYS A 60 -21.53 8.68 -26.72
C LYS A 60 -22.67 7.90 -26.09
N LEU A 61 -22.49 7.53 -24.83
CA LEU A 61 -23.50 6.85 -24.00
C LEU A 61 -23.88 7.79 -22.85
N TYR A 62 -25.15 8.06 -22.68
CA TYR A 62 -25.68 8.91 -21.63
C TYR A 62 -26.57 8.12 -20.69
N ASP A 63 -26.58 8.49 -19.40
CA ASP A 63 -27.52 7.95 -18.41
C ASP A 63 -28.55 9.05 -18.07
N THR A 64 -29.76 8.91 -18.58
CA THR A 64 -30.86 9.88 -18.40
C THR A 64 -31.44 9.88 -16.98
N ALA A 65 -31.13 8.89 -16.17
CA ALA A 65 -31.57 8.81 -14.76
C ALA A 65 -30.69 9.66 -13.82
N LYS A 66 -29.59 10.23 -14.32
CA LYS A 66 -28.64 11.00 -13.52
C LYS A 66 -28.94 12.50 -13.52
N ALA A 67 -28.40 13.20 -12.53
CA ALA A 67 -28.63 14.63 -12.33
C ALA A 67 -28.06 15.50 -13.44
N ASP A 68 -27.01 15.05 -14.15
CA ASP A 68 -26.46 15.69 -15.33
C ASP A 68 -26.55 14.76 -16.55
N PRO A 69 -27.68 14.80 -17.28
CA PRO A 69 -27.88 13.95 -18.46
C PRO A 69 -27.06 14.39 -19.66
N LEU A 70 -26.35 15.53 -19.60
CA LEU A 70 -25.55 16.07 -20.73
C LEU A 70 -24.10 15.55 -20.70
N THR A 71 -23.63 15.11 -19.56
CA THR A 71 -22.29 14.49 -19.45
C THR A 71 -22.34 13.02 -19.86
N PRO A 72 -21.59 12.60 -20.89
CA PRO A 72 -21.61 11.20 -21.29
C PRO A 72 -21.01 10.30 -20.22
N LEU A 73 -21.70 9.20 -19.92
CA LEU A 73 -21.21 8.14 -19.05
C LEU A 73 -19.97 7.47 -19.64
N ALA A 74 -19.97 7.28 -20.96
CA ALA A 74 -18.85 6.73 -21.71
C ALA A 74 -18.85 7.30 -23.14
N SER A 75 -17.69 7.31 -23.76
CA SER A 75 -17.56 7.73 -25.15
C SER A 75 -16.47 6.92 -25.88
N ALA A 76 -16.54 6.91 -27.20
CA ALA A 76 -15.48 6.38 -28.04
C ALA A 76 -15.35 7.21 -29.33
N GLY A 77 -14.13 7.43 -29.78
CA GLY A 77 -13.88 8.11 -31.03
C GLY A 77 -14.36 7.28 -32.22
N SER A 78 -14.06 5.98 -32.23
CA SER A 78 -14.60 5.04 -33.22
C SER A 78 -14.68 3.62 -32.67
N VAL A 79 -15.63 2.85 -33.20
CA VAL A 79 -15.75 1.41 -33.03
C VAL A 79 -15.81 0.77 -34.40
N SER A 80 -14.85 -0.08 -34.71
CA SER A 80 -14.84 -0.88 -35.94
C SER A 80 -14.98 -2.36 -35.64
N VAL A 81 -15.83 -3.04 -36.37
CA VAL A 81 -16.09 -4.48 -36.27
C VAL A 81 -15.68 -5.14 -37.59
N ASP A 82 -14.65 -5.98 -37.54
CA ASP A 82 -14.24 -6.83 -38.67
C ASP A 82 -14.93 -8.20 -38.52
N PRO A 83 -15.95 -8.51 -39.34
CA PRO A 83 -16.69 -9.76 -39.23
C PRO A 83 -15.90 -10.97 -39.73
N ILE A 84 -14.88 -10.76 -40.54
CA ILE A 84 -14.05 -11.84 -41.08
C ILE A 84 -13.03 -12.30 -40.05
N ARG A 85 -12.40 -11.35 -39.35
CA ARG A 85 -11.42 -11.63 -38.31
C ARG A 85 -12.03 -11.76 -36.92
N LEU A 86 -13.34 -11.54 -36.80
CA LEU A 86 -14.04 -11.46 -35.52
C LEU A 86 -13.30 -10.52 -34.55
N THR A 87 -12.98 -9.31 -35.01
CA THR A 87 -12.23 -8.32 -34.24
C THR A 87 -13.06 -7.07 -34.06
N VAL A 88 -13.21 -6.65 -32.80
CA VAL A 88 -13.80 -5.36 -32.41
C VAL A 88 -12.65 -4.44 -31.99
N ARG A 89 -12.49 -3.34 -32.69
CA ARG A 89 -11.50 -2.31 -32.40
C ARG A 89 -12.19 -1.04 -31.95
N ILE A 90 -11.82 -0.51 -30.79
CA ILE A 90 -12.34 0.71 -30.23
C ILE A 90 -11.17 1.70 -30.07
N GLU A 91 -11.31 2.88 -30.66
CA GLU A 91 -10.32 3.94 -30.55
C GLU A 91 -10.81 5.06 -29.64
N SER A 92 -9.92 5.53 -28.78
CA SER A 92 -10.19 6.61 -27.82
C SER A 92 -11.43 6.34 -26.97
N ALA A 93 -11.59 5.11 -26.49
CA ALA A 93 -12.61 4.80 -25.51
C ALA A 93 -12.37 5.63 -24.24
N SER A 94 -13.38 6.29 -23.72
CA SER A 94 -13.29 7.06 -22.49
C SER A 94 -14.43 6.67 -21.55
N TYR A 95 -14.04 6.33 -20.32
CA TYR A 95 -14.94 6.16 -19.19
C TYR A 95 -14.39 7.02 -18.05
N PRO A 96 -14.80 8.32 -18.00
CA PRO A 96 -14.24 9.27 -17.04
C PRO A 96 -14.67 8.96 -15.62
N ARG A 97 -13.84 9.35 -14.65
CA ARG A 97 -14.29 9.48 -13.26
C ARG A 97 -15.33 10.58 -13.22
N LEU A 98 -16.56 10.21 -12.89
CA LEU A 98 -17.63 11.20 -12.77
C LEU A 98 -17.45 11.99 -11.47
N PRO A 99 -17.83 13.29 -11.41
CA PRO A 99 -17.70 14.09 -10.19
C PRO A 99 -18.57 13.52 -9.05
N ASP A 100 -18.17 13.77 -7.81
CA ASP A 100 -18.87 13.25 -6.63
C ASP A 100 -20.35 13.66 -6.57
N SER A 101 -20.70 14.81 -7.16
CA SER A 101 -22.09 15.26 -7.34
C SER A 101 -22.93 14.28 -8.18
N TYR A 102 -22.29 13.49 -9.04
CA TYR A 102 -22.95 12.46 -9.82
C TYR A 102 -23.38 11.27 -8.97
N TYR A 103 -22.63 11.00 -7.90
CA TYR A 103 -22.89 9.94 -6.93
C TYR A 103 -23.60 10.43 -5.67
N ALA A 104 -23.87 11.74 -5.56
CA ALA A 104 -24.45 12.33 -4.35
C ALA A 104 -25.80 11.69 -3.98
N PRO A 105 -26.04 11.40 -2.68
CA PRO A 105 -27.18 10.64 -2.19
C PRO A 105 -28.54 11.39 -2.24
N GLY A 106 -28.68 12.38 -3.10
CA GLY A 106 -29.96 13.08 -3.33
C GLY A 106 -31.01 12.24 -4.06
N ASN A 107 -30.62 11.21 -4.76
CA ASN A 107 -31.52 10.21 -5.35
C ASN A 107 -31.59 9.00 -4.42
N LYS A 108 -32.57 9.04 -3.51
CA LYS A 108 -32.95 7.90 -2.68
C LYS A 108 -33.15 6.67 -3.57
N SER A 109 -32.43 5.63 -3.24
CA SER A 109 -32.71 4.25 -3.53
C SER A 109 -33.05 3.93 -5.01
N VAL A 110 -32.08 4.09 -5.88
CA VAL A 110 -31.79 2.90 -6.67
C VAL A 110 -31.04 2.00 -5.71
N ASP A 111 -31.68 0.94 -5.29
CA ASP A 111 -31.03 -0.20 -4.65
C ASP A 111 -29.65 -0.37 -5.28
N ARG A 112 -28.55 -0.10 -4.53
CA ARG A 112 -27.18 -0.29 -5.01
C ARG A 112 -26.85 -1.79 -5.12
N GLY A 113 -27.84 -2.64 -4.90
CA GLY A 113 -27.82 -3.92 -5.50
C GLY A 113 -27.86 -3.69 -7.01
N VAL A 114 -26.80 -4.04 -7.71
CA VAL A 114 -26.93 -4.55 -9.08
C VAL A 114 -27.89 -5.72 -8.91
N GLY A 115 -29.18 -5.40 -8.84
CA GLY A 115 -30.26 -6.36 -8.89
C GLY A 115 -29.99 -7.11 -10.17
N GLY A 116 -29.52 -8.35 -10.04
CA GLY A 116 -28.83 -9.13 -11.04
C GLY A 116 -29.21 -8.65 -12.41
N LEU A 117 -28.27 -8.07 -13.13
CA LEU A 117 -28.50 -7.61 -14.49
C LEU A 117 -29.16 -8.79 -15.18
N LYS A 118 -30.51 -8.75 -15.30
CA LYS A 118 -31.28 -9.75 -16.05
C LYS A 118 -31.06 -9.48 -17.54
N PHE A 119 -29.78 -9.43 -17.93
CA PHE A 119 -29.36 -9.43 -19.30
C PHE A 119 -29.11 -10.89 -19.67
N ASP A 120 -29.99 -11.48 -20.41
CA ASP A 120 -29.57 -12.55 -21.28
C ASP A 120 -28.77 -11.90 -22.40
N LEU A 121 -27.44 -11.92 -22.25
CA LEU A 121 -26.56 -11.52 -23.34
C LEU A 121 -26.89 -12.39 -24.55
N PRO A 122 -27.02 -11.82 -25.76
CA PRO A 122 -27.15 -12.60 -26.95
C PRO A 122 -25.95 -13.54 -27.10
N ASP A 123 -26.16 -14.74 -27.64
CA ASP A 123 -25.07 -15.63 -28.01
C ASP A 123 -24.24 -14.96 -29.11
N LEU A 124 -23.22 -14.23 -28.69
CA LEU A 124 -22.25 -13.60 -29.59
C LEU A 124 -21.10 -14.58 -29.85
N PRO A 125 -20.60 -14.64 -31.08
CA PRO A 125 -19.38 -15.39 -31.33
C PRO A 125 -18.21 -14.79 -30.57
N ASP A 126 -17.28 -15.63 -30.17
CA ASP A 126 -16.03 -15.19 -29.58
C ASP A 126 -15.32 -14.21 -30.51
N PHE A 127 -14.79 -13.13 -29.96
CA PHE A 127 -14.11 -12.12 -30.77
C PHE A 127 -12.88 -11.54 -30.05
N ARG A 128 -11.99 -10.97 -30.83
CA ARG A 128 -10.84 -10.22 -30.31
C ARG A 128 -11.23 -8.76 -30.11
N LEU A 129 -11.04 -8.25 -28.91
CA LEU A 129 -11.20 -6.85 -28.56
C LEU A 129 -9.84 -6.13 -28.58
N VAL A 130 -9.79 -5.00 -29.23
CA VAL A 130 -8.60 -4.13 -29.30
C VAL A 130 -9.00 -2.72 -28.95
N LEU A 131 -8.55 -2.21 -27.80
CA LEU A 131 -8.70 -0.82 -27.40
C LEU A 131 -7.43 -0.06 -27.73
N ILE A 132 -7.55 1.05 -28.43
CA ILE A 132 -6.42 1.92 -28.79
C ILE A 132 -6.58 3.24 -28.03
N ARG A 133 -5.57 3.59 -27.24
CA ARG A 133 -5.54 4.80 -26.41
C ARG A 133 -6.81 4.97 -25.58
N PRO A 134 -7.24 3.93 -24.83
CA PRO A 134 -8.38 4.10 -23.94
C PRO A 134 -8.00 5.00 -22.75
N ASP A 135 -9.00 5.72 -22.23
CA ASP A 135 -8.94 6.49 -20.99
C ASP A 135 -10.04 5.95 -20.05
N ILE A 136 -9.69 5.00 -19.22
CA ILE A 136 -10.62 4.34 -18.31
C ILE A 136 -10.24 4.71 -16.87
N LEU A 137 -11.06 5.53 -16.22
CA LEU A 137 -10.82 5.99 -14.84
C LEU A 137 -9.41 6.61 -14.68
N ALA A 138 -8.98 7.43 -15.64
CA ALA A 138 -7.65 8.04 -15.74
C ALA A 138 -6.48 7.04 -16.01
N ILE A 139 -6.76 5.77 -16.22
CA ILE A 139 -5.77 4.79 -16.69
C ILE A 139 -5.71 4.89 -18.21
N ARG A 140 -4.53 5.23 -18.75
CA ARG A 140 -4.33 5.56 -20.18
C ARG A 140 -3.26 4.69 -20.81
N PRO A 141 -3.50 3.40 -21.02
CA PRO A 141 -2.58 2.59 -21.78
C PRO A 141 -2.58 3.01 -23.27
N GLU A 142 -1.53 2.68 -23.97
CA GLU A 142 -1.47 2.85 -25.42
C GLU A 142 -2.44 1.88 -26.12
N LYS A 143 -2.47 0.63 -25.64
CA LYS A 143 -3.24 -0.45 -26.24
C LYS A 143 -3.65 -1.48 -25.20
N VAL A 144 -4.87 -1.98 -25.32
CA VAL A 144 -5.37 -3.17 -24.63
C VAL A 144 -5.88 -4.15 -25.67
N GLU A 145 -5.45 -5.38 -25.59
CA GLU A 145 -5.92 -6.49 -26.44
C GLU A 145 -6.39 -7.62 -25.55
N CYS A 146 -7.48 -8.28 -25.96
CA CYS A 146 -7.95 -9.51 -25.32
C CYS A 146 -8.85 -10.29 -26.29
N ASP A 147 -9.05 -11.56 -26.01
CA ASP A 147 -10.09 -12.34 -26.59
C ASP A 147 -11.28 -12.35 -25.63
N VAL A 148 -12.46 -12.18 -26.17
CA VAL A 148 -13.72 -12.06 -25.40
C VAL A 148 -14.62 -13.23 -25.75
N GLU A 149 -15.00 -13.97 -24.73
CA GLU A 149 -15.95 -15.08 -24.82
C GLU A 149 -17.22 -14.72 -24.03
N PHE A 150 -18.35 -14.83 -24.68
CA PHE A 150 -19.65 -14.59 -24.06
C PHE A 150 -20.38 -15.90 -23.81
N SER A 151 -20.83 -16.09 -22.60
CA SER A 151 -21.89 -17.04 -22.29
C SER A 151 -23.08 -16.26 -21.72
N ARG A 152 -24.25 -16.90 -21.61
CA ARG A 152 -25.50 -16.21 -21.18
C ARG A 152 -25.36 -15.34 -19.93
N ARG A 153 -24.41 -15.65 -19.04
CA ARG A 153 -24.25 -14.98 -17.74
C ARG A 153 -22.81 -14.67 -17.38
N ARG A 154 -21.88 -14.93 -18.30
CA ARG A 154 -20.45 -14.73 -18.04
C ARG A 154 -19.79 -14.08 -19.24
N VAL A 155 -18.92 -13.12 -18.95
CA VAL A 155 -18.02 -12.53 -19.93
C VAL A 155 -16.59 -12.87 -19.49
N GLU A 156 -15.85 -13.54 -20.34
CA GLU A 156 -14.47 -13.89 -20.08
C GLU A 156 -13.55 -13.14 -21.04
N PHE A 157 -12.57 -12.45 -20.48
CA PHE A 157 -11.50 -11.79 -21.20
C PHE A 157 -10.24 -12.62 -20.99
N SER A 158 -9.84 -13.35 -22.01
CA SER A 158 -8.65 -14.16 -21.98
C SER A 158 -7.52 -13.47 -22.77
N ARG A 159 -6.26 -13.84 -22.47
CA ARG A 159 -5.07 -13.28 -23.14
C ARG A 159 -5.06 -11.74 -23.13
N VAL A 160 -5.52 -11.15 -22.03
CA VAL A 160 -5.51 -9.69 -21.84
C VAL A 160 -4.07 -9.22 -21.85
N ARG A 161 -3.76 -8.28 -22.73
CA ARG A 161 -2.47 -7.63 -22.79
C ARG A 161 -2.63 -6.12 -22.79
N VAL A 162 -2.04 -5.47 -21.79
CA VAL A 162 -2.03 -4.01 -21.63
C VAL A 162 -0.65 -3.48 -21.94
N VAL A 163 -0.54 -2.59 -22.91
CA VAL A 163 0.72 -1.96 -23.33
C VAL A 163 0.68 -0.49 -22.98
N TRP A 164 1.73 0.00 -22.31
CA TRP A 164 1.86 1.38 -21.87
C TRP A 164 2.68 2.23 -22.88
N PRO A 165 2.46 3.55 -22.93
CA PRO A 165 3.16 4.43 -23.84
C PRO A 165 4.62 4.67 -23.42
N ASN A 166 5.44 3.64 -23.45
CA ASN A 166 6.88 3.73 -23.19
C ASN A 166 7.62 2.76 -24.13
N ALA A 167 8.00 3.29 -25.27
CA ALA A 167 8.64 2.52 -26.34
C ALA A 167 9.99 1.89 -25.92
N GLU A 168 10.71 2.48 -24.95
CA GLU A 168 12.05 2.02 -24.57
C GLU A 168 12.05 0.73 -23.77
N ARG A 169 10.96 0.41 -23.06
CA ARG A 169 10.95 -0.72 -22.10
C ARG A 169 9.88 -1.78 -22.35
N ASN A 170 9.09 -1.68 -23.41
CA ASN A 170 7.99 -2.64 -23.71
C ASN A 170 7.16 -3.00 -22.47
N LEU A 171 6.77 -2.01 -21.69
CA LEU A 171 5.97 -2.24 -20.50
C LEU A 171 4.64 -2.87 -20.91
N ALA A 172 4.38 -4.06 -20.40
CA ALA A 172 3.14 -4.77 -20.65
C ALA A 172 2.69 -5.53 -19.40
N LEU A 173 1.39 -5.56 -19.20
CA LEU A 173 0.71 -6.47 -18.28
C LEU A 173 -0.05 -7.48 -19.12
N ASP A 174 0.12 -8.75 -18.79
CA ASP A 174 -0.66 -9.85 -19.33
C ASP A 174 -1.59 -10.39 -18.26
N GLY A 175 -2.77 -10.84 -18.63
CA GLY A 175 -3.73 -11.32 -17.64
C GLY A 175 -4.98 -11.94 -18.25
N ASN A 176 -5.89 -12.32 -17.37
CA ASN A 176 -7.27 -12.73 -17.70
C ASN A 176 -8.23 -12.02 -16.74
N CYS A 177 -9.44 -11.78 -17.22
CA CYS A 177 -10.52 -11.22 -16.40
C CYS A 177 -11.82 -11.97 -16.72
N MET A 178 -12.57 -12.27 -15.69
CA MET A 178 -13.89 -12.90 -15.81
C MET A 178 -14.91 -12.08 -15.04
N ILE A 179 -16.03 -11.79 -15.67
CA ILE A 179 -17.18 -11.16 -15.03
C ILE A 179 -18.32 -12.19 -15.02
N ASP A 180 -18.74 -12.60 -13.83
CA ASP A 180 -19.94 -13.41 -13.65
C ASP A 180 -21.10 -12.48 -13.31
N LEU A 181 -22.06 -12.39 -14.24
CA LEU A 181 -23.21 -11.49 -14.11
C LEU A 181 -24.27 -12.04 -13.14
N GLU A 182 -24.32 -13.35 -12.92
CA GLU A 182 -25.25 -13.97 -11.98
C GLU A 182 -24.79 -13.82 -10.54
N GLU A 183 -23.53 -14.11 -10.30
CA GLU A 183 -22.89 -13.92 -8.99
C GLU A 183 -22.54 -12.46 -8.73
N ALA A 184 -22.51 -11.64 -9.79
CA ALA A 184 -22.03 -10.26 -9.78
C ALA A 184 -20.59 -10.15 -9.22
N VAL A 185 -19.69 -10.98 -9.73
CA VAL A 185 -18.28 -11.04 -9.32
C VAL A 185 -17.39 -10.83 -10.53
N LEU A 186 -16.37 -10.00 -10.34
CA LEU A 186 -15.25 -9.86 -11.26
C LEU A 186 -14.03 -10.55 -10.64
N LYS A 187 -13.42 -11.46 -11.38
CA LYS A 187 -12.14 -12.11 -11.02
C LYS A 187 -11.11 -11.84 -12.09
N SER A 188 -9.91 -11.49 -11.67
CA SER A 188 -8.82 -11.19 -12.59
C SER A 188 -7.49 -11.66 -12.05
N TRP A 189 -6.58 -12.03 -12.92
CA TRP A 189 -5.18 -12.15 -12.59
C TRP A 189 -4.34 -11.33 -13.58
N VAL A 190 -3.24 -10.77 -13.09
CA VAL A 190 -2.31 -9.98 -13.90
C VAL A 190 -0.87 -10.39 -13.61
N LYS A 191 -0.03 -10.28 -14.62
CA LYS A 191 1.41 -10.50 -14.51
C LYS A 191 2.14 -9.60 -15.49
N GLY A 192 3.22 -8.99 -15.07
CA GLY A 192 4.05 -8.20 -15.99
C GLY A 192 4.87 -7.13 -15.29
N LEU A 193 5.19 -6.10 -16.06
CA LEU A 193 5.94 -4.93 -15.62
C LEU A 193 5.01 -3.73 -15.55
N ALA A 194 5.05 -3.01 -14.45
CA ALA A 194 4.30 -1.77 -14.26
C ALA A 194 5.16 -0.71 -13.59
N THR A 195 4.87 0.56 -13.82
CA THR A 195 5.45 1.67 -13.07
C THR A 195 4.43 2.23 -12.09
N GLN A 196 4.92 2.88 -11.05
CA GLN A 196 4.06 3.56 -10.07
C GLN A 196 3.10 4.56 -10.74
N ALA A 197 3.58 5.29 -11.75
CA ALA A 197 2.77 6.26 -12.50
C ALA A 197 1.55 5.64 -13.20
N TYR A 198 1.61 4.36 -13.57
CA TYR A 198 0.48 3.68 -14.20
C TYR A 198 -0.48 3.02 -13.21
N ILE A 199 0.00 2.68 -12.01
CA ILE A 199 -0.81 2.06 -10.96
C ILE A 199 -1.53 3.13 -10.14
N ARG A 200 -0.91 4.28 -9.91
CA ARG A 200 -1.45 5.36 -9.07
C ARG A 200 -2.89 5.76 -9.43
N PRO A 201 -3.25 6.05 -10.70
CA PRO A 201 -4.62 6.41 -11.05
C PRO A 201 -5.66 5.35 -10.66
N PHE A 202 -5.27 4.07 -10.71
CA PHE A 202 -6.15 2.98 -10.26
C PHE A 202 -6.35 3.02 -8.74
N ILE A 203 -5.30 3.22 -7.97
CA ILE A 203 -5.38 3.33 -6.51
C ILE A 203 -6.18 4.58 -6.11
N ASP A 204 -6.01 5.70 -6.82
CA ASP A 204 -6.81 6.93 -6.63
C ASP A 204 -8.32 6.66 -6.78
N THR A 205 -8.71 5.73 -7.68
CA THR A 205 -10.13 5.40 -7.89
C THR A 205 -10.72 4.53 -6.78
N LEU A 206 -9.90 3.82 -6.02
CA LEU A 206 -10.35 2.99 -4.90
C LEU A 206 -10.76 3.82 -3.68
N ASP A 207 -10.41 5.12 -3.65
CA ASP A 207 -10.68 6.06 -2.56
C ASP A 207 -10.25 5.54 -1.18
N VAL A 208 -9.06 4.93 -1.14
CA VAL A 208 -8.41 4.42 0.07
C VAL A 208 -7.23 5.34 0.43
N PRO A 209 -7.42 6.37 1.27
CA PRO A 209 -6.40 7.39 1.55
C PRO A 209 -5.08 6.80 2.03
N ILE A 210 -5.14 5.77 2.87
CA ILE A 210 -3.95 5.11 3.42
C ILE A 210 -3.11 4.45 2.32
N ALA A 211 -3.72 3.92 1.26
CA ALA A 211 -2.99 3.32 0.14
C ALA A 211 -2.22 4.38 -0.67
N LEU A 212 -2.80 5.58 -0.80
CA LEU A 212 -2.15 6.72 -1.46
C LEU A 212 -0.97 7.23 -0.64
N GLU A 213 -1.14 7.40 0.66
CA GLU A 213 -0.07 7.81 1.57
C GLU A 213 1.13 6.85 1.50
N TYR A 214 0.88 5.54 1.54
CA TYR A 214 1.95 4.55 1.35
C TYR A 214 2.59 4.61 -0.03
N MET A 215 1.81 4.86 -1.10
CA MET A 215 2.38 5.04 -2.44
C MET A 215 3.25 6.30 -2.54
N ASP A 216 2.85 7.39 -1.89
CA ASP A 216 3.61 8.64 -1.88
C ASP A 216 4.91 8.54 -1.06
N ALA A 217 4.94 7.64 -0.07
CA ALA A 217 6.15 7.31 0.66
C ALA A 217 7.21 6.60 -0.20
N PHE A 218 6.78 5.94 -1.31
CA PHE A 218 7.70 5.34 -2.28
C PHE A 218 8.09 6.35 -3.35
N THR A 219 9.36 6.74 -3.37
CA THR A 219 9.94 7.66 -4.35
C THR A 219 11.11 7.00 -5.09
N ASP A 220 11.58 7.63 -6.16
CA ASP A 220 12.78 7.25 -6.90
C ASP A 220 12.75 5.79 -7.41
N VAL A 221 11.56 5.25 -7.66
CA VAL A 221 11.40 3.95 -8.33
C VAL A 221 11.78 4.11 -9.79
N THR A 222 13.05 3.87 -10.10
CA THR A 222 13.64 4.12 -11.41
C THR A 222 13.35 3.02 -12.42
N GLU A 223 13.03 1.83 -11.95
CA GLU A 223 12.77 0.67 -12.78
C GLU A 223 11.33 0.16 -12.64
N PRO A 224 10.75 -0.41 -13.70
CA PRO A 224 9.46 -1.04 -13.62
C PRO A 224 9.44 -2.16 -12.59
N VAL A 225 8.40 -2.20 -11.80
CA VAL A 225 8.15 -3.24 -10.80
C VAL A 225 7.57 -4.46 -11.50
N LYS A 226 8.17 -5.63 -11.29
CA LYS A 226 7.53 -6.89 -11.66
C LYS A 226 6.39 -7.14 -10.67
N ALA A 227 5.22 -7.39 -11.20
CA ALA A 227 4.04 -7.66 -10.42
C ALA A 227 3.33 -8.92 -10.93
N HIS A 228 2.84 -9.72 -10.01
CA HIS A 228 1.94 -10.84 -10.28
C HIS A 228 0.84 -10.81 -9.22
N GLY A 229 -0.41 -10.78 -9.64
CA GLY A 229 -1.49 -10.64 -8.68
C GLY A 229 -2.83 -11.15 -9.15
N THR A 230 -3.73 -11.29 -8.19
CA THR A 230 -5.14 -11.59 -8.39
C THR A 230 -6.00 -10.49 -7.79
N PHE A 231 -7.12 -10.24 -8.44
CA PHE A 231 -8.10 -9.24 -8.03
C PHE A 231 -9.48 -9.88 -8.07
N ASP A 232 -10.22 -9.78 -6.98
CA ASP A 232 -11.61 -10.19 -6.91
C ASP A 232 -12.46 -9.01 -6.46
N VAL A 233 -13.52 -8.70 -7.19
CA VAL A 233 -14.46 -7.62 -6.87
C VAL A 233 -15.86 -8.20 -6.81
N ASN A 234 -16.56 -8.01 -5.71
CA ASN A 234 -17.96 -8.29 -5.62
C ASN A 234 -18.75 -7.02 -6.00
N LEU A 235 -19.40 -7.06 -7.18
CA LEU A 235 -20.10 -5.91 -7.75
C LEU A 235 -21.42 -5.58 -7.03
N ARG A 236 -21.93 -6.46 -6.14
CA ARG A 236 -23.17 -6.21 -5.36
C ARG A 236 -22.93 -5.30 -4.17
N ASN A 237 -21.82 -5.53 -3.47
CA ASN A 237 -21.51 -4.85 -2.21
C ASN A 237 -20.20 -4.05 -2.28
N ASN A 238 -19.56 -4.03 -3.46
CA ASN A 238 -18.27 -3.39 -3.72
C ASN A 238 -17.11 -3.92 -2.83
N ASP A 239 -17.23 -5.16 -2.34
CA ASP A 239 -16.10 -5.78 -1.67
C ASP A 239 -14.99 -6.02 -2.70
N PHE A 240 -13.79 -5.69 -2.31
CA PHE A 240 -12.60 -5.83 -3.14
C PHE A 240 -11.54 -6.63 -2.38
N SER A 241 -10.94 -7.59 -3.07
CA SER A 241 -9.74 -8.26 -2.57
C SER A 241 -8.65 -8.30 -3.62
N MET A 242 -7.42 -8.13 -3.17
CA MET A 242 -6.24 -8.16 -4.02
C MET A 242 -5.13 -8.92 -3.31
N MET A 243 -4.47 -9.78 -4.04
CA MET A 243 -3.19 -10.35 -3.67
C MET A 243 -2.17 -9.97 -4.74
N LEU A 244 -1.04 -9.42 -4.34
CA LEU A 244 -0.03 -8.93 -5.25
C LEU A 244 1.36 -9.31 -4.75
N ASP A 245 2.09 -10.09 -5.54
CA ASP A 245 3.52 -10.32 -5.37
C ASP A 245 4.27 -9.18 -6.06
N LEU A 246 5.05 -8.43 -5.30
CA LEU A 246 5.80 -7.28 -5.77
C LEU A 246 7.29 -7.56 -5.71
N HIS A 247 7.98 -7.27 -6.80
CA HIS A 247 9.44 -7.40 -6.91
C HIS A 247 10.04 -6.07 -7.39
N PRO A 248 9.99 -5.01 -6.55
CA PRO A 248 10.66 -3.76 -6.88
C PRO A 248 12.16 -3.95 -6.81
N VAL A 249 12.86 -3.41 -7.78
CA VAL A 249 14.31 -3.56 -7.88
C VAL A 249 15.03 -2.51 -7.06
N MET A 250 14.55 -1.26 -7.13
CA MET A 250 15.18 -0.11 -6.51
C MET A 250 14.16 1.00 -6.26
N GLY A 251 14.28 1.70 -5.14
CA GLY A 251 13.46 2.84 -4.79
C GLY A 251 13.80 3.39 -3.41
N CYS A 252 13.15 4.47 -2.99
CA CYS A 252 13.21 4.99 -1.64
C CYS A 252 11.87 4.81 -0.96
N TYR A 253 11.87 4.42 0.30
CA TYR A 253 10.69 4.46 1.16
C TYR A 253 10.93 5.44 2.31
N ASN A 254 10.10 6.47 2.43
CA ASN A 254 10.30 7.57 3.37
C ASN A 254 11.74 8.11 3.34
N LYS A 255 12.26 8.36 2.14
CA LYS A 255 13.65 8.83 1.89
C LYS A 255 14.76 7.82 2.24
N VAL A 256 14.42 6.63 2.69
CA VAL A 256 15.40 5.55 2.92
C VAL A 256 15.57 4.73 1.65
N PRO A 257 16.76 4.70 1.05
CA PRO A 257 17.01 3.95 -0.18
C PRO A 257 16.94 2.46 0.11
N MET A 258 16.19 1.74 -0.72
CA MET A 258 15.98 0.30 -0.66
C MET A 258 16.26 -0.35 -1.99
N LYS A 259 16.81 -1.56 -1.97
CA LYS A 259 17.02 -2.41 -3.14
C LYS A 259 16.57 -3.84 -2.86
N ASN A 260 16.30 -4.58 -3.94
CA ASN A 260 15.91 -5.99 -3.88
C ASN A 260 14.73 -6.22 -2.91
N ALA A 261 13.79 -5.27 -2.91
CA ALA A 261 12.59 -5.44 -2.11
C ALA A 261 11.73 -6.56 -2.71
N ASP A 262 11.19 -7.40 -1.87
CA ASP A 262 10.33 -8.53 -2.22
C ASP A 262 9.26 -8.65 -1.15
N GLY A 263 8.03 -8.97 -1.54
CA GLY A 263 6.95 -9.07 -0.57
C GLY A 263 5.61 -9.38 -1.22
N LYS A 264 4.69 -9.88 -0.39
CA LYS A 264 3.31 -10.18 -0.76
C LYS A 264 2.38 -9.17 -0.12
N LEU A 265 1.67 -8.43 -0.95
CA LEU A 265 0.63 -7.51 -0.51
C LEU A 265 -0.74 -8.18 -0.61
N TYR A 266 -1.47 -8.18 0.47
CA TYR A 266 -2.88 -8.57 0.52
C TYR A 266 -3.68 -7.34 0.92
N LEU A 267 -4.65 -6.98 0.10
CA LEU A 267 -5.59 -5.91 0.38
C LEU A 267 -7.01 -6.49 0.34
N PHE A 268 -7.76 -6.23 1.37
CA PHE A 268 -9.18 -6.53 1.43
C PHE A 268 -9.93 -5.29 1.88
N VAL A 269 -10.91 -4.87 1.10
CA VAL A 269 -11.75 -3.69 1.37
C VAL A 269 -13.20 -4.10 1.27
N TYR A 270 -14.01 -3.74 2.24
CA TYR A 270 -15.44 -4.02 2.24
C TYR A 270 -16.22 -2.95 3.01
N THR A 271 -17.46 -2.74 2.61
CA THR A 271 -18.35 -1.81 3.29
C THR A 271 -19.33 -2.57 4.17
N ARG A 272 -19.40 -2.21 5.45
CA ARG A 272 -20.36 -2.75 6.39
C ARG A 272 -20.96 -1.62 7.24
N ASN A 273 -22.30 -1.57 7.33
CA ASN A 273 -23.02 -0.52 8.06
C ASN A 273 -22.62 0.90 7.60
N ASP A 274 -22.50 1.11 6.29
CA ASP A 274 -22.09 2.37 5.64
C ASP A 274 -20.69 2.85 6.05
N ARG A 275 -19.87 1.99 6.63
CA ARG A 275 -18.48 2.26 6.96
C ARG A 275 -17.55 1.40 6.12
N LEU A 276 -16.50 2.03 5.62
CA LEU A 276 -15.41 1.34 4.95
C LEU A 276 -14.59 0.58 5.99
N ASN A 277 -14.37 -0.69 5.72
CA ASN A 277 -13.46 -1.53 6.49
C ASN A 277 -12.39 -2.04 5.54
N TYR A 278 -11.17 -2.15 6.01
CA TYR A 278 -10.07 -2.65 5.19
C TYR A 278 -9.08 -3.48 6.00
N SER A 279 -8.37 -4.34 5.31
CA SER A 279 -7.23 -5.08 5.84
C SER A 279 -6.11 -5.05 4.81
N VAL A 280 -4.99 -4.48 5.19
CA VAL A 280 -3.75 -4.49 4.41
C VAL A 280 -2.76 -5.39 5.13
N LYS A 281 -2.21 -6.39 4.45
CA LYS A 281 -1.16 -7.24 5.00
C LYS A 281 0.00 -7.29 4.03
N VAL A 282 1.18 -6.94 4.50
CA VAL A 282 2.44 -7.18 3.80
C VAL A 282 3.11 -8.37 4.47
N GLY A 283 3.21 -9.47 3.74
CA GLY A 283 3.84 -10.70 4.20
C GLY A 283 5.17 -10.95 3.52
N ASP A 284 6.07 -11.65 4.20
CA ASP A 284 7.36 -12.07 3.67
C ASP A 284 8.21 -10.91 3.12
N LEU A 285 8.02 -9.69 3.68
CA LEU A 285 8.79 -8.53 3.25
C LEU A 285 10.28 -8.78 3.45
N ARG A 286 11.04 -8.55 2.41
CA ARG A 286 12.50 -8.56 2.41
C ARG A 286 12.99 -7.38 1.59
N ALA A 287 13.92 -6.65 2.11
CA ALA A 287 14.58 -5.54 1.44
C ALA A 287 16.00 -5.40 1.96
N SER A 288 16.84 -4.69 1.25
CA SER A 288 18.15 -4.28 1.74
C SER A 288 18.41 -2.83 1.35
N ASP A 289 19.23 -2.14 2.13
CA ASP A 289 19.74 -0.86 1.73
C ASP A 289 20.89 -0.98 0.70
N PRO A 290 21.44 0.12 0.17
CA PRO A 290 22.56 0.09 -0.76
C PRO A 290 23.82 -0.61 -0.22
N GLU A 291 24.02 -0.64 1.09
CA GLU A 291 25.13 -1.31 1.77
C GLU A 291 24.88 -2.81 2.00
N GLY A 292 23.67 -3.30 1.67
CA GLY A 292 23.30 -4.70 1.80
C GLY A 292 22.77 -5.10 3.18
N ARG A 293 22.48 -4.11 4.08
CA ARG A 293 21.87 -4.37 5.38
C ARG A 293 20.40 -4.75 5.21
N PHE A 294 19.96 -5.74 5.94
CA PHE A 294 18.68 -6.40 5.77
C PHE A 294 17.55 -5.68 6.52
N LEU A 295 16.37 -5.67 5.91
CA LEU A 295 15.08 -5.38 6.53
C LEU A 295 14.09 -6.45 6.08
N GLY A 296 13.36 -7.04 7.01
CA GLY A 296 12.31 -7.99 6.66
C GLY A 296 11.31 -8.20 7.77
N GLY A 297 10.16 -8.79 7.43
CA GLY A 297 9.11 -9.06 8.39
C GLY A 297 7.71 -9.08 7.79
N ASN A 298 6.73 -8.92 8.66
CA ASN A 298 5.32 -8.88 8.34
C ASN A 298 4.70 -7.62 8.94
N LEU A 299 3.79 -7.01 8.21
CA LEU A 299 2.98 -5.89 8.66
C LEU A 299 1.52 -6.20 8.35
N ALA A 300 0.63 -6.02 9.30
CA ALA A 300 -0.81 -6.05 9.07
C ALA A 300 -1.46 -4.81 9.64
N VAL A 301 -2.27 -4.15 8.83
CA VAL A 301 -3.06 -2.97 9.20
C VAL A 301 -4.52 -3.29 8.94
N LYS A 302 -5.39 -3.05 9.91
CA LYS A 302 -6.84 -3.28 9.79
C LYS A 302 -7.59 -2.07 10.30
N GLY A 303 -8.41 -1.49 9.43
CA GLY A 303 -9.40 -0.47 9.80
C GLY A 303 -10.77 -1.12 9.93
N ALA A 304 -11.43 -0.94 11.07
CA ALA A 304 -12.76 -1.46 11.34
C ALA A 304 -13.58 -0.43 12.15
N GLY A 305 -14.45 0.26 11.48
CA GLY A 305 -15.21 1.37 12.10
C GLY A 305 -14.31 2.53 12.48
N ASP A 306 -14.16 2.79 13.78
CA ASP A 306 -13.32 3.86 14.31
C ASP A 306 -11.98 3.33 14.87
N LEU A 307 -11.70 2.04 14.69
CA LEU A 307 -10.51 1.39 15.23
C LEU A 307 -9.55 1.02 14.10
N LEU A 308 -8.32 1.47 14.22
CA LEU A 308 -7.18 1.03 13.44
C LEU A 308 -6.29 0.13 14.29
N THR A 309 -6.00 -1.07 13.80
CA THR A 309 -5.04 -1.97 14.43
C THR A 309 -3.84 -2.18 13.54
N VAL A 310 -2.65 -2.18 14.13
CA VAL A 310 -1.39 -2.39 13.44
C VAL A 310 -0.61 -3.50 14.13
N ASP A 311 -0.35 -4.59 13.41
CA ASP A 311 0.48 -5.71 13.85
C ASP A 311 1.81 -5.66 13.10
N ILE A 312 2.90 -5.67 13.82
CA ILE A 312 4.27 -5.62 13.27
C ILE A 312 5.06 -6.81 13.81
N ASP A 313 5.75 -7.52 12.92
CA ASP A 313 6.78 -8.51 13.26
C ASP A 313 7.95 -8.27 12.30
N ALA A 314 9.02 -7.69 12.78
CA ALA A 314 10.10 -7.22 11.94
C ALA A 314 11.49 -7.52 12.52
N LYS A 315 12.43 -7.74 11.60
CA LYS A 315 13.87 -7.81 11.88
C LYS A 315 14.61 -6.88 10.92
N SER A 316 15.52 -6.08 11.45
CA SER A 316 16.27 -5.12 10.66
C SER A 316 17.72 -4.99 11.12
N GLU A 317 18.61 -4.86 10.15
CA GLU A 317 20.01 -4.48 10.32
C GLU A 317 20.27 -3.04 9.87
N LEU A 318 19.22 -2.30 9.49
CA LEU A 318 19.33 -0.91 9.11
C LEU A 318 19.75 -0.03 10.29
N PRO A 319 20.39 1.12 10.03
CA PRO A 319 20.58 2.13 11.05
C PRO A 319 19.27 2.50 11.74
N ILE A 320 19.30 2.71 13.05
CA ILE A 320 18.10 3.07 13.82
C ILE A 320 17.42 4.31 13.23
N GLN A 321 18.20 5.27 12.74
CA GLN A 321 17.67 6.46 12.06
C GLN A 321 16.79 6.07 10.85
N HIS A 322 17.23 5.11 10.04
CA HIS A 322 16.43 4.63 8.90
C HIS A 322 15.13 3.97 9.35
N LEU A 323 15.15 3.21 10.45
CA LEU A 323 13.92 2.59 10.99
C LEU A 323 12.92 3.64 11.47
N VAL A 324 13.40 4.70 12.13
CA VAL A 324 12.56 5.81 12.58
C VAL A 324 11.96 6.56 11.39
N MET A 325 12.73 6.77 10.32
CA MET A 325 12.24 7.37 9.08
C MET A 325 11.19 6.48 8.39
N ILE A 326 11.45 5.17 8.30
CA ILE A 326 10.49 4.18 7.75
C ILE A 326 9.18 4.19 8.55
N ALA A 327 9.28 4.33 9.88
CA ALA A 327 8.11 4.42 10.76
C ALA A 327 7.32 5.75 10.65
N GLY A 328 7.74 6.68 9.78
CA GLY A 328 7.03 7.93 9.55
C GLY A 328 7.48 9.12 10.42
N PHE A 329 8.64 9.01 11.07
CA PHE A 329 9.21 10.06 11.91
C PHE A 329 10.54 10.59 11.34
N PRO A 330 10.54 11.22 10.14
CA PRO A 330 11.78 11.60 9.43
C PRO A 330 12.58 12.70 10.13
N ASP A 331 11.96 13.49 11.00
CA ASP A 331 12.57 14.63 11.67
C ASP A 331 13.18 14.27 13.04
N VAL A 332 12.98 13.04 13.49
CA VAL A 332 13.55 12.54 14.75
C VAL A 332 14.99 12.09 14.52
N ASP A 333 15.96 12.81 15.09
CA ASP A 333 17.37 12.43 15.03
C ASP A 333 17.74 11.48 16.18
N VAL A 334 17.93 10.20 15.85
CA VAL A 334 18.42 9.17 16.78
C VAL A 334 19.88 8.78 16.49
N GLY A 335 20.51 9.44 15.53
CA GLY A 335 21.88 9.16 15.09
C GLY A 335 22.03 7.97 14.15
N HIS A 336 23.11 7.97 13.38
CA HIS A 336 23.43 6.92 12.39
C HIS A 336 24.05 5.68 13.06
N ARG A 337 23.23 4.91 13.77
CA ARG A 337 23.73 3.75 14.51
C ARG A 337 23.28 2.47 13.86
N THR A 338 24.19 1.52 13.83
CA THR A 338 23.97 0.18 13.29
C THR A 338 23.73 -0.78 14.45
N GLY A 339 23.01 -1.85 14.17
CA GLY A 339 22.67 -2.92 15.10
C GLY A 339 21.57 -3.75 14.48
N THR A 340 21.30 -4.92 15.02
CA THR A 340 20.11 -5.69 14.63
C THR A 340 18.99 -5.35 15.59
N VAL A 341 17.85 -4.94 15.04
CA VAL A 341 16.61 -4.71 15.80
C VAL A 341 15.61 -5.79 15.40
N THR A 342 15.11 -6.52 16.38
CA THR A 342 14.01 -7.48 16.19
C THR A 342 12.86 -7.07 17.10
N GLY A 343 11.63 -7.10 16.60
CA GLY A 343 10.51 -6.70 17.42
C GLY A 343 9.17 -7.13 16.89
N THR A 344 8.25 -7.26 17.84
CA THR A 344 6.82 -7.44 17.58
C THR A 344 6.05 -6.33 18.29
N ALA A 345 5.03 -5.81 17.62
CA ALA A 345 4.15 -4.82 18.22
C ALA A 345 2.72 -5.05 17.73
N HIS A 346 1.77 -4.84 18.64
CA HIS A 346 0.35 -4.72 18.36
C HIS A 346 -0.11 -3.36 18.87
N LEU A 347 -0.60 -2.52 17.97
CA LEU A 347 -1.03 -1.16 18.27
C LEU A 347 -2.49 -0.98 17.88
N GLU A 348 -3.21 -0.23 18.68
CA GLU A 348 -4.60 0.18 18.44
C GLU A 348 -4.68 1.71 18.49
N MET A 349 -5.25 2.30 17.46
CA MET A 349 -5.39 3.75 17.30
C MET A 349 -6.82 4.09 16.90
N TYR A 350 -7.20 5.35 17.10
CA TYR A 350 -8.48 5.86 16.65
C TYR A 350 -8.37 6.36 15.21
N GLU A 351 -9.04 5.71 14.28
CA GLU A 351 -8.87 5.94 12.83
C GLU A 351 -9.22 7.37 12.37
N PRO A 352 -10.32 8.01 12.82
CA PRO A 352 -10.60 9.39 12.41
C PRO A 352 -9.50 10.39 12.77
N ASP A 353 -8.71 10.09 13.80
CA ASP A 353 -7.57 10.91 14.21
C ASP A 353 -6.47 10.03 14.82
N THR A 354 -5.61 9.47 13.96
CA THR A 354 -4.48 8.63 14.38
C THR A 354 -3.38 9.45 15.07
N SER A 355 -3.42 10.78 14.99
CA SER A 355 -2.50 11.67 15.69
C SER A 355 -2.88 11.88 17.17
N ASP A 356 -4.09 11.50 17.60
CA ASP A 356 -4.51 11.58 19.00
C ASP A 356 -3.87 10.47 19.84
N MET A 357 -2.64 10.70 20.27
CA MET A 357 -1.86 9.75 21.07
C MET A 357 -2.56 9.38 22.41
N ARG A 358 -3.54 10.15 22.89
CA ARG A 358 -4.33 9.81 24.11
C ARG A 358 -5.17 8.54 23.92
N ARG A 359 -5.40 8.12 22.69
CA ARG A 359 -6.16 6.91 22.33
C ARG A 359 -5.28 5.76 21.84
N LEU A 360 -3.96 5.97 21.85
CA LEU A 360 -3.01 4.92 21.50
C LEU A 360 -2.97 3.87 22.60
N ASN A 361 -3.27 2.63 22.24
CA ASN A 361 -3.07 1.45 23.08
C ASN A 361 -2.19 0.46 22.36
N GLY A 362 -1.54 -0.43 23.10
CA GLY A 362 -0.75 -1.46 22.47
C GLY A 362 0.15 -2.23 23.43
N ARG A 363 0.90 -3.14 22.84
CA ARG A 363 1.92 -3.95 23.52
C ARG A 363 2.94 -4.43 22.52
N GLY A 364 4.12 -4.73 22.97
CA GLY A 364 5.15 -5.27 22.11
C GLY A 364 6.38 -5.71 22.86
N HIS A 365 7.30 -6.26 22.07
CA HIS A 365 8.62 -6.67 22.48
C HIS A 365 9.64 -6.18 21.47
N ILE A 366 10.75 -5.62 21.94
CA ILE A 366 11.85 -5.15 21.09
C ILE A 366 13.16 -5.67 21.65
N GLU A 367 13.98 -6.22 20.79
CA GLU A 367 15.37 -6.61 21.06
C GLU A 367 16.32 -5.84 20.14
N VAL A 368 17.42 -5.37 20.70
CA VAL A 368 18.52 -4.74 19.95
C VAL A 368 19.79 -5.53 20.25
N ASP A 369 20.49 -5.95 19.21
CA ASP A 369 21.81 -6.57 19.31
C ASP A 369 22.85 -5.74 18.56
N LYS A 370 24.06 -5.64 19.12
CA LYS A 370 25.18 -4.82 18.57
C LYS A 370 24.83 -3.35 18.35
N GLY A 371 23.89 -2.80 19.13
CA GLY A 371 23.55 -1.38 19.13
C GLY A 371 24.57 -0.54 19.92
N HIS A 372 24.72 0.74 19.58
CA HIS A 372 25.52 1.69 20.37
C HIS A 372 24.61 2.55 21.24
N LEU A 373 23.89 1.92 22.17
CA LEU A 373 22.78 2.53 22.92
C LEU A 373 23.26 3.65 23.88
N SER A 374 24.48 3.55 24.41
CA SER A 374 25.05 4.55 25.32
C SER A 374 25.14 5.96 24.73
N GLN A 375 25.11 6.07 23.43
CA GLN A 375 25.21 7.36 22.74
C GLN A 375 23.83 7.95 22.41
N MET A 376 22.72 7.29 22.70
CA MET A 376 21.39 7.86 22.51
C MET A 376 21.15 9.01 23.50
N LYS A 377 20.42 10.04 23.09
CA LYS A 377 20.07 11.19 23.94
C LYS A 377 19.50 10.76 25.30
N LEU A 378 18.70 9.72 25.31
CA LEU A 378 18.07 9.17 26.51
C LEU A 378 19.10 8.77 27.60
N PHE A 379 20.31 8.38 27.22
CA PHE A 379 21.38 7.98 28.15
C PHE A 379 22.41 9.06 28.42
N MET A 380 22.27 10.26 27.81
CA MET A 380 23.11 11.40 28.11
C MET A 380 22.91 11.77 29.58
N GLY A 381 24.02 12.06 30.28
CA GLY A 381 24.03 12.34 31.70
C GLY A 381 24.14 11.09 32.60
N LEU A 382 23.65 9.92 32.21
CA LEU A 382 23.88 8.67 32.98
C LEU A 382 25.38 8.33 33.02
N THR A 383 26.04 8.40 31.88
CA THR A 383 27.48 8.14 31.75
C THR A 383 28.31 9.12 32.59
N ASP A 384 27.93 10.41 32.67
CA ASP A 384 28.59 11.39 33.47
C ASP A 384 28.46 11.09 34.98
N HIS A 385 27.24 10.79 35.43
CA HIS A 385 26.98 10.35 36.79
C HIS A 385 27.69 9.06 37.20
N LEU A 386 27.81 8.12 36.25
CA LEU A 386 28.58 6.90 36.47
C LEU A 386 30.11 7.22 36.55
N ALA A 387 30.63 8.10 35.69
CA ALA A 387 32.02 8.50 35.67
C ALA A 387 32.45 9.22 36.96
N GLU A 388 31.58 10.04 37.52
CA GLU A 388 31.80 10.71 38.81
C GLU A 388 31.98 9.73 39.98
N ARG A 389 31.29 8.55 39.90
CA ARG A 389 31.23 7.57 40.99
C ARG A 389 32.16 6.39 40.80
N VAL A 390 32.47 6.07 39.56
CA VAL A 390 33.29 4.91 39.17
C VAL A 390 34.43 5.43 38.26
N PRO A 391 35.58 5.79 38.82
CA PRO A 391 36.69 6.30 38.03
C PRO A 391 37.10 5.34 36.92
N GLY A 392 37.27 5.88 35.71
CA GLY A 392 37.69 5.10 34.53
C GLY A 392 36.55 4.50 33.70
N ILE A 393 35.30 4.57 34.14
CA ILE A 393 34.16 4.01 33.41
C ILE A 393 33.82 4.82 32.15
N ALA A 394 34.06 6.11 32.13
CA ALA A 394 33.68 7.01 31.05
C ALA A 394 34.22 6.61 29.66
N ASN A 395 35.38 5.95 29.61
CA ASN A 395 36.05 5.58 28.36
C ASN A 395 35.68 4.15 27.86
N VAL A 396 34.85 3.42 28.59
CA VAL A 396 34.62 1.98 28.34
C VAL A 396 33.13 1.67 28.24
N VAL A 397 32.27 2.67 28.17
CA VAL A 397 30.83 2.46 28.13
C VAL A 397 30.41 2.06 26.71
N ASN A 398 30.25 0.76 26.46
CA ASN A 398 29.67 0.23 25.26
C ASN A 398 28.44 -0.60 25.63
N GLN A 399 27.26 -0.11 25.33
CA GLN A 399 26.00 -0.80 25.53
C GLN A 399 25.56 -1.37 24.19
N SER A 400 25.58 -2.69 24.04
CA SER A 400 25.41 -3.37 22.76
C SER A 400 24.11 -4.11 22.63
N GLN A 401 23.45 -4.45 23.75
CA GLN A 401 22.21 -5.22 23.74
C GLN A 401 21.14 -4.54 24.56
N ALA A 402 19.90 -4.59 24.07
CA ALA A 402 18.72 -4.18 24.83
C ALA A 402 17.55 -5.12 24.56
N SER A 403 16.71 -5.27 25.56
CA SER A 403 15.43 -5.98 25.45
C SER A 403 14.38 -5.21 26.26
N VAL A 404 13.19 -5.07 25.70
CA VAL A 404 12.07 -4.41 26.35
C VAL A 404 10.75 -5.07 25.98
N ASP A 405 9.99 -5.46 27.01
CA ASP A 405 8.56 -5.72 26.86
C ASP A 405 7.80 -4.47 27.30
N PHE A 406 6.83 -4.05 26.52
CA PHE A 406 6.09 -2.85 26.82
C PHE A 406 4.58 -3.00 26.62
N SER A 407 3.84 -2.17 27.31
CA SER A 407 2.43 -1.90 27.06
C SER A 407 2.22 -0.39 26.90
N ILE A 408 1.23 -0.02 26.12
CA ILE A 408 0.76 1.36 25.97
C ILE A 408 -0.71 1.37 26.32
N THR A 409 -1.09 2.28 27.19
CA THR A 409 -2.49 2.47 27.57
C THR A 409 -2.79 3.96 27.60
N ASN A 410 -3.73 4.38 26.75
CA ASN A 410 -4.13 5.79 26.61
C ASN A 410 -2.93 6.73 26.40
N GLY A 411 -1.99 6.34 25.53
CA GLY A 411 -0.80 7.12 25.23
C GLY A 411 0.30 7.08 26.30
N VAL A 412 0.16 6.23 27.31
CA VAL A 412 1.20 6.03 28.31
C VAL A 412 1.91 4.71 28.05
N PHE A 413 3.16 4.78 27.61
CA PHE A 413 4.07 3.64 27.52
C PHE A 413 4.49 3.20 28.91
N GLN A 414 4.46 1.93 29.20
CA GLN A 414 4.90 1.33 30.45
C GLN A 414 5.72 0.07 30.19
N SER A 415 6.80 -0.10 30.95
CA SER A 415 7.59 -1.32 30.96
C SER A 415 8.12 -1.58 32.37
N ASP A 416 8.08 -2.86 32.75
CA ASP A 416 8.61 -3.35 34.03
C ASP A 416 9.97 -4.05 33.87
N ASN A 417 10.42 -4.29 32.63
CA ASN A 417 11.57 -5.17 32.33
C ASN A 417 12.46 -4.68 31.18
N ILE A 418 12.78 -3.39 31.14
CA ILE A 418 13.81 -2.92 30.22
C ILE A 418 15.16 -3.42 30.71
N SER A 419 15.86 -4.18 29.89
CA SER A 419 17.22 -4.66 30.14
C SER A 419 18.18 -4.14 29.08
N ILE A 420 19.27 -3.54 29.52
CA ILE A 420 20.32 -3.05 28.62
C ILE A 420 21.66 -3.59 29.13
N SER A 421 22.36 -4.31 28.28
CA SER A 421 23.62 -4.95 28.62
C SER A 421 24.76 -4.42 27.76
N GLY A 422 25.93 -4.31 28.36
CA GLY A 422 27.17 -3.92 27.72
C GLY A 422 28.36 -4.59 28.37
N ASP A 423 29.56 -4.18 27.96
CA ASP A 423 30.81 -4.80 28.39
C ASP A 423 31.12 -4.53 29.87
N VAL A 424 30.64 -3.43 30.43
CA VAL A 424 31.04 -2.93 31.75
C VAL A 424 29.90 -3.00 32.77
N PHE A 425 28.64 -2.77 32.34
CA PHE A 425 27.52 -2.81 33.24
C PHE A 425 26.24 -3.28 32.55
N THR A 426 25.30 -3.75 33.36
CA THR A 426 23.92 -3.99 32.97
C THR A 426 23.02 -2.98 33.63
N LEU A 427 22.09 -2.42 32.87
CA LEU A 427 21.07 -1.49 33.31
C LEU A 427 19.72 -2.17 33.24
N ALA A 428 19.03 -2.30 34.36
CA ALA A 428 17.65 -2.77 34.42
C ALA A 428 16.76 -1.58 34.76
N MET A 429 15.75 -1.32 33.93
CA MET A 429 14.86 -0.17 34.12
C MET A 429 13.41 -0.62 34.15
N LYS A 430 12.59 0.14 34.88
CA LYS A 430 11.14 0.05 34.87
C LYS A 430 10.53 1.42 35.02
N GLY A 431 9.39 1.65 34.45
CA GLY A 431 8.70 2.93 34.56
C GLY A 431 7.77 3.20 33.41
N ARG A 432 7.49 4.46 33.20
CA ARG A 432 6.52 4.92 32.21
C ARG A 432 7.02 6.17 31.47
N TYR A 433 6.48 6.33 30.26
CA TYR A 433 6.62 7.52 29.46
C TYR A 433 5.22 7.96 28.98
N ASP A 434 4.79 9.13 29.42
CA ASP A 434 3.55 9.76 28.93
C ASP A 434 3.86 10.42 27.59
N ILE A 435 3.43 9.80 26.49
CA ILE A 435 3.71 10.24 25.11
C ILE A 435 3.05 11.60 24.84
N VAL A 436 1.88 11.85 25.45
CA VAL A 436 1.09 13.07 25.22
C VAL A 436 1.73 14.28 25.91
N LYS A 437 2.25 14.08 27.11
CA LYS A 437 2.87 15.15 27.90
C LYS A 437 4.38 15.24 27.70
N ASP A 438 4.97 14.29 27.01
CA ASP A 438 6.42 14.10 26.88
C ASP A 438 7.11 14.03 28.27
N GLU A 439 6.57 13.19 29.18
CA GLU A 439 7.09 13.03 30.54
C GLU A 439 7.66 11.64 30.79
N LEU A 440 8.94 11.57 31.13
CA LEU A 440 9.66 10.37 31.53
C LEU A 440 9.62 10.18 33.05
N ASP A 441 9.35 8.95 33.51
CA ASP A 441 9.41 8.55 34.93
C ASP A 441 9.86 7.10 35.02
N PHE A 442 11.18 6.86 35.00
CA PHE A 442 11.77 5.53 35.09
C PHE A 442 12.69 5.43 36.31
N THR A 443 12.70 4.25 36.90
CA THR A 443 13.71 3.83 37.87
C THR A 443 14.68 2.87 37.20
N ALA A 444 15.95 3.13 37.37
CA ALA A 444 17.02 2.35 36.74
C ALA A 444 17.99 1.82 37.79
N ARG A 445 18.37 0.56 37.66
CA ARG A 445 19.37 -0.08 38.49
C ARG A 445 20.56 -0.50 37.64
N VAL A 446 21.72 0.01 38.00
CA VAL A 446 22.98 -0.30 37.34
C VAL A 446 23.72 -1.34 38.16
N LYS A 447 24.04 -2.47 37.52
CA LYS A 447 24.89 -3.53 38.05
C LYS A 447 26.18 -3.57 37.27
N LEU A 448 27.32 -3.31 37.93
CA LEU A 448 28.63 -3.43 37.29
C LEU A 448 28.94 -4.90 37.02
N LEU A 449 29.42 -5.21 35.83
CA LEU A 449 29.84 -6.56 35.42
C LEU A 449 31.25 -6.81 35.91
N LYS A 450 31.48 -8.01 36.42
CA LYS A 450 32.79 -8.44 36.91
C LYS A 450 33.57 -9.10 35.77
N ASP A 451 34.11 -8.29 34.84
CA ASP A 451 35.07 -8.84 33.88
C ASP A 451 36.50 -8.46 34.33
N GLU A 452 37.22 -9.44 34.85
CA GLU A 452 38.59 -9.29 35.38
C GLU A 452 39.56 -8.80 34.30
N ASN A 453 39.27 -9.01 33.02
CA ASN A 453 40.14 -8.63 31.91
C ASN A 453 40.00 -7.17 31.50
N ILE A 454 38.81 -6.59 31.60
CA ILE A 454 38.53 -5.20 31.17
C ILE A 454 38.78 -4.24 32.34
N LEU A 455 38.22 -4.53 33.51
CA LEU A 455 38.41 -3.72 34.72
C LEU A 455 39.85 -3.74 35.22
N GLY A 456 40.57 -4.84 35.04
CA GLY A 456 41.97 -5.00 35.45
C GLY A 456 42.95 -4.17 34.61
N ARG A 457 42.62 -3.73 33.40
CA ARG A 457 43.43 -2.87 32.56
C ARG A 457 43.33 -1.39 32.90
N TYR A 458 42.17 -0.95 33.44
CA TYR A 458 41.86 0.46 33.61
C TYR A 458 41.72 0.91 35.09
N LEU A 459 41.53 -0.05 36.03
CA LEU A 459 41.33 0.28 37.43
C LEU A 459 42.47 -0.31 38.27
N ILE A 460 43.06 0.52 39.17
CA ILE A 460 44.09 0.12 40.12
C ILE A 460 43.47 -0.95 41.06
N ARG A 461 44.10 -2.10 41.12
CA ARG A 461 43.65 -3.35 41.78
C ARG A 461 42.98 -3.30 43.17
N PRO A 462 43.22 -2.35 44.10
CA PRO A 462 42.57 -2.38 45.40
C PRO A 462 41.14 -1.87 45.46
N VAL A 463 40.67 -1.14 44.43
CA VAL A 463 39.31 -0.52 44.41
C VAL A 463 38.22 -1.44 43.84
N THR A 464 38.60 -2.40 43.04
CA THR A 464 37.67 -3.26 42.25
C THR A 464 36.82 -4.24 43.07
N TRP A 465 37.32 -4.71 44.23
CA TRP A 465 36.60 -5.73 45.01
C TRP A 465 35.33 -5.23 45.70
N THR A 466 35.31 -3.92 46.04
CA THR A 466 34.14 -3.29 46.66
C THR A 466 33.08 -2.90 45.66
N PHE A 467 33.46 -2.61 44.42
CA PHE A 467 32.53 -2.13 43.36
C PHE A 467 31.76 -3.26 42.66
N SER A 468 32.23 -4.51 42.66
CA SER A 468 31.52 -5.63 42.02
C SER A 468 30.16 -5.95 42.68
N LYS A 469 29.89 -5.44 43.87
CA LYS A 469 28.63 -5.56 44.59
C LYS A 469 27.83 -4.23 44.61
N LEU A 470 28.34 -3.19 43.96
CA LEU A 470 27.67 -1.90 43.99
C LEU A 470 26.45 -1.91 43.03
N LEU A 471 25.28 -1.89 43.62
CA LEU A 471 24.04 -1.64 42.92
C LEU A 471 23.70 -0.16 43.02
N LEU A 472 23.86 0.59 41.91
CA LEU A 472 23.50 1.98 41.86
C LEU A 472 22.09 2.13 41.34
N GLU A 473 21.32 3.00 41.98
CA GLU A 473 19.96 3.29 41.55
C GLU A 473 19.83 4.73 41.10
N PHE A 474 19.15 4.94 39.97
CA PHE A 474 18.93 6.23 39.36
C PHE A 474 17.44 6.39 39.02
N ARG A 475 17.01 7.65 38.94
CA ARG A 475 15.72 8.02 38.34
C ARG A 475 15.99 8.77 37.04
N LEU A 476 15.23 8.41 36.03
CA LEU A 476 15.17 9.15 34.77
C LEU A 476 13.86 9.91 34.73
N LYS A 477 13.95 11.23 34.65
CA LYS A 477 12.84 12.17 34.56
C LYS A 477 13.07 13.15 33.43
N GLY A 478 12.10 14.06 33.22
CA GLY A 478 12.16 15.09 32.18
C GLY A 478 11.41 14.67 30.92
N THR A 479 11.88 15.14 29.79
CA THR A 479 11.29 14.86 28.47
C THR A 479 12.20 13.95 27.65
N ALA A 480 11.68 13.38 26.55
CA ALA A 480 12.49 12.57 25.65
C ALA A 480 13.66 13.38 25.04
N ASP A 481 13.45 14.67 24.78
CA ASP A 481 14.46 15.58 24.26
C ASP A 481 15.43 16.11 25.33
N ASN A 482 15.00 16.18 26.59
CA ASN A 482 15.82 16.67 27.70
C ASN A 482 15.70 15.73 28.92
N PRO A 483 16.26 14.50 28.82
CA PRO A 483 16.26 13.52 29.89
C PRO A 483 17.14 13.97 31.03
N ARG A 484 16.71 13.74 32.27
CA ARG A 484 17.44 14.07 33.48
C ARG A 484 17.63 12.87 34.35
N TRP A 485 18.88 12.50 34.62
CA TRP A 485 19.23 11.41 35.50
C TRP A 485 19.55 11.91 36.90
N GLU A 486 18.89 11.34 37.89
CA GLU A 486 19.05 11.67 39.30
C GLU A 486 19.51 10.42 40.05
N TYR A 487 20.57 10.51 40.82
CA TYR A 487 21.02 9.42 41.68
C TYR A 487 20.12 9.30 42.91
N VAL A 488 19.70 8.06 43.21
CA VAL A 488 18.87 7.78 44.41
C VAL A 488 19.80 7.35 45.56
N SER A 489 19.94 8.19 46.55
CA SER A 489 20.74 7.86 47.74
C SER A 489 19.97 6.90 48.68
N VAL A 490 20.70 6.22 49.58
CA VAL A 490 20.07 5.39 50.62
C VAL A 490 19.13 6.21 51.51
N ILE A 491 19.48 7.48 51.72
CA ILE A 491 18.67 8.41 52.53
C ILE A 491 17.34 8.70 51.85
N ASP A 492 17.32 8.91 50.53
CA ASP A 492 16.12 9.17 49.76
C ASP A 492 15.15 7.99 49.84
N ARG A 493 15.65 6.73 49.81
CA ARG A 493 14.82 5.54 50.00
C ARG A 493 14.20 5.46 51.39
N MET A 494 14.97 5.81 52.44
CA MET A 494 14.42 5.84 53.79
C MET A 494 13.29 6.87 53.97
N MET A 495 13.45 8.03 53.34
CA MET A 495 12.44 9.10 53.36
C MET A 495 11.18 8.72 52.58
N GLU A 496 11.30 7.97 51.48
CA GLU A 496 10.14 7.45 50.69
C GLU A 496 9.40 6.32 51.41
N ALA A 497 10.10 5.48 52.15
CA ALA A 497 9.49 4.39 52.92
C ALA A 497 8.71 4.89 54.16
N ILE A 498 8.95 6.14 54.57
CA ILE A 498 8.29 6.79 55.70
C ILE A 498 7.09 7.64 55.27
N LYS A 499 6.99 7.97 53.96
CA LYS A 499 5.79 8.60 53.34
C LYS A 499 4.78 7.56 52.88
#